data_9f68c0be1752624598a76fbe8690fb02
#
_entry.id   9f68c0be1752624598a76fbe8690fb02
#
_cell.length_a   1.000
_cell.length_b   1.000
_cell.length_c   1.000
_cell.angle_alpha   90.00
_cell.angle_beta   90.00
_cell.angle_gamma   90.00
#
_symmetry.space_group_name_H-M   'P 1'
#
loop_
_entity.id
_entity.type
_entity.pdbx_description
1 polymer ?
#
loop_
_entity_poly.entity_id
_entity_poly.type
_entity_poly.pdbx_seq_one_letter_code
_entity_poly.pdbx_strand_id
1 'polypeptide(L)'
;MPEALYFTDSDEANRLIAQEPLALLISFAIDQQVTVQQAFTGPLKLRERVGTLDAPAIAEMDPATLETAFRTPPAIHRFPRAMAQRVQALCQVVVDEYGGKAERIWTEATDAADLRKRIGALPGFGKMKITGFGSVLALHFGVEAAQELVPEYPCLGKINSAEDLAEYQAAKRAHKASLRAQASA
;
A
#
# COMPACT_ATOMS: atom_id res chain seq x y z
N MET A 1 -10.60 -4.14 13.01
CA MET A 1 -10.26 -3.66 11.65
C MET A 1 -11.24 -2.55 11.29
N PRO A 2 -10.81 -1.49 10.61
CA PRO A 2 -11.71 -0.41 10.17
C PRO A 2 -12.72 -0.94 9.15
N GLU A 3 -13.87 -0.29 9.03
CA GLU A 3 -14.89 -0.65 8.04
C GLU A 3 -14.43 -0.28 6.62
N ALA A 4 -13.82 0.88 6.46
CA ALA A 4 -13.27 1.39 5.21
C ALA A 4 -12.06 2.29 5.45
N LEU A 5 -11.18 2.41 4.44
CA LEU A 5 -10.12 3.42 4.35
C LEU A 5 -10.42 4.33 3.16
N TYR A 6 -10.54 5.63 3.40
CA TYR A 6 -11.00 6.61 2.39
C TYR A 6 -9.86 7.09 1.47
N PHE A 7 -9.18 6.14 0.80
CA PHE A 7 -8.03 6.42 -0.07
C PHE A 7 -8.37 6.43 -1.56
N THR A 8 -9.62 6.07 -1.90
CA THR A 8 -10.10 6.01 -3.28
C THR A 8 -11.51 6.57 -3.42
N ASP A 9 -11.95 6.77 -4.66
CA ASP A 9 -13.32 7.17 -4.99
C ASP A 9 -14.28 5.95 -5.08
N SER A 10 -13.79 4.73 -4.78
CA SER A 10 -14.56 3.49 -4.81
C SER A 10 -14.79 2.95 -3.41
N ASP A 11 -16.04 2.90 -2.98
CA ASP A 11 -16.43 2.32 -1.69
C ASP A 11 -16.01 0.85 -1.56
N GLU A 12 -16.05 0.08 -2.65
CA GLU A 12 -15.63 -1.31 -2.66
C GLU A 12 -14.12 -1.43 -2.45
N ALA A 13 -13.32 -0.60 -3.15
CA ALA A 13 -11.87 -0.57 -2.95
C ALA A 13 -11.50 -0.12 -1.53
N ASN A 14 -12.19 0.90 -1.00
CA ASN A 14 -11.98 1.40 0.36
C ASN A 14 -12.28 0.34 1.43
N ARG A 15 -13.34 -0.47 1.24
CA ARG A 15 -13.63 -1.61 2.11
C ARG A 15 -12.62 -2.74 1.95
N LEU A 16 -12.25 -3.07 0.71
CA LEU A 16 -11.28 -4.13 0.43
C LEU A 16 -9.95 -3.89 1.14
N ILE A 17 -9.37 -2.71 0.99
CA ILE A 17 -8.07 -2.39 1.61
C ILE A 17 -8.15 -2.25 3.13
N ALA A 18 -9.34 -2.04 3.68
CA ALA A 18 -9.57 -2.03 5.13
C ALA A 18 -9.69 -3.42 5.74
N GLN A 19 -10.23 -4.39 4.99
CA GLN A 19 -10.59 -5.70 5.49
C GLN A 19 -9.62 -6.81 5.07
N GLU A 20 -8.88 -6.61 3.96
CA GLU A 20 -7.93 -7.57 3.41
C GLU A 20 -6.48 -7.09 3.60
N PRO A 21 -5.73 -7.63 4.56
CA PRO A 21 -4.35 -7.23 4.85
C PRO A 21 -3.43 -7.24 3.63
N LEU A 22 -3.54 -8.23 2.75
CA LEU A 22 -2.73 -8.32 1.55
C LEU A 22 -3.10 -7.22 0.52
N ALA A 23 -4.39 -6.85 0.43
CA ALA A 23 -4.80 -5.75 -0.44
C ALA A 23 -4.17 -4.41 -0.01
N LEU A 24 -4.17 -4.14 1.29
CA LEU A 24 -3.50 -2.95 1.83
C LEU A 24 -2.01 -2.96 1.53
N LEU A 25 -1.35 -4.11 1.71
CA LEU A 25 0.08 -4.26 1.44
C LEU A 25 0.42 -4.04 -0.04
N ILE A 26 -0.34 -4.65 -0.95
CA ILE A 26 -0.19 -4.48 -2.40
C ILE A 26 -0.37 -3.01 -2.79
N SER A 27 -1.37 -2.31 -2.23
CA SER A 27 -1.61 -0.88 -2.49
C SER A 27 -0.36 -0.05 -2.20
N PHE A 28 0.24 -0.24 -1.03
CA PHE A 28 1.48 0.44 -0.67
C PHE A 28 2.66 0.02 -1.56
N ALA A 29 2.78 -1.25 -1.93
CA ALA A 29 3.86 -1.73 -2.79
C ALA A 29 3.87 -1.03 -4.14
N ILE A 30 2.69 -0.80 -4.73
CA ILE A 30 2.54 -0.18 -6.05
C ILE A 30 2.34 1.35 -5.99
N ASP A 31 2.23 1.97 -4.82
CA ASP A 31 2.15 3.44 -4.67
C ASP A 31 3.49 4.09 -4.99
N GLN A 32 3.77 4.22 -6.29
CA GLN A 32 4.98 4.83 -6.81
C GLN A 32 4.71 5.52 -8.15
N GLN A 33 4.86 6.84 -8.21
CA GLN A 33 4.66 7.63 -9.44
C GLN A 33 3.24 7.50 -10.05
N VAL A 34 2.28 7.22 -9.24
CA VAL A 34 0.84 7.21 -9.54
C VAL A 34 0.09 7.98 -8.46
N THR A 35 -1.20 8.21 -8.64
CA THR A 35 -2.02 8.82 -7.59
C THR A 35 -2.33 7.79 -6.49
N VAL A 36 -2.63 8.28 -5.28
CA VAL A 36 -3.08 7.43 -4.17
C VAL A 36 -4.30 6.61 -4.61
N GLN A 37 -5.30 7.26 -5.22
CA GLN A 37 -6.51 6.58 -5.71
C GLN A 37 -6.18 5.44 -6.68
N GLN A 38 -5.26 5.67 -7.62
CA GLN A 38 -4.87 4.63 -8.58
C GLN A 38 -4.19 3.45 -7.88
N ALA A 39 -3.25 3.70 -6.98
CA ALA A 39 -2.54 2.65 -6.25
C ALA A 39 -3.50 1.84 -5.37
N PHE A 40 -4.37 2.52 -4.63
CA PHE A 40 -5.26 1.86 -3.65
C PHE A 40 -6.52 1.24 -4.27
N THR A 41 -6.86 1.57 -5.52
CA THR A 41 -7.83 0.82 -6.33
C THR A 41 -7.21 -0.41 -7.02
N GLY A 42 -5.88 -0.46 -7.11
CA GLY A 42 -5.14 -1.53 -7.79
C GLY A 42 -5.48 -2.94 -7.35
N PRO A 43 -5.53 -3.26 -6.04
CA PRO A 43 -5.88 -4.60 -5.56
C PRO A 43 -7.28 -5.06 -5.97
N LEU A 44 -8.27 -4.16 -6.01
CA LEU A 44 -9.61 -4.50 -6.48
C LEU A 44 -9.57 -4.95 -7.94
N LYS A 45 -8.93 -4.16 -8.81
CA LYS A 45 -8.75 -4.53 -10.22
C LYS A 45 -7.96 -5.83 -10.39
N LEU A 46 -6.94 -6.04 -9.55
CA LEU A 46 -6.18 -7.29 -9.59
C LEU A 46 -7.09 -8.48 -9.26
N ARG A 47 -7.83 -8.40 -8.14
CA ARG A 47 -8.78 -9.46 -7.72
C ARG A 47 -9.82 -9.77 -8.81
N GLU A 48 -10.39 -8.75 -9.44
CA GLU A 48 -11.36 -8.92 -10.55
C GLU A 48 -10.76 -9.65 -11.75
N ARG A 49 -9.46 -9.46 -12.03
CA ARG A 49 -8.79 -10.00 -13.23
C ARG A 49 -8.20 -11.39 -13.02
N VAL A 50 -7.69 -11.67 -11.83
CA VAL A 50 -7.06 -12.97 -11.53
C VAL A 50 -7.89 -13.84 -10.58
N GLY A 51 -9.01 -13.33 -10.05
CA GLY A 51 -9.94 -14.08 -9.22
C GLY A 51 -9.55 -14.26 -7.75
N THR A 52 -8.39 -13.71 -7.33
CA THR A 52 -7.87 -13.94 -5.97
C THR A 52 -6.98 -12.79 -5.49
N LEU A 53 -6.86 -12.65 -4.15
CA LEU A 53 -5.81 -11.92 -3.45
C LEU A 53 -5.13 -12.83 -2.40
N ASP A 54 -5.08 -14.13 -2.65
CA ASP A 54 -4.35 -15.06 -1.81
C ASP A 54 -2.84 -15.01 -2.12
N ALA A 55 -2.00 -14.85 -1.09
CA ALA A 55 -0.57 -14.68 -1.28
C ALA A 55 0.11 -15.89 -1.94
N PRO A 56 -0.14 -17.15 -1.52
CA PRO A 56 0.36 -18.34 -2.21
C PRO A 56 -0.05 -18.37 -3.69
N ALA A 57 -1.33 -18.12 -3.99
CA ALA A 57 -1.82 -18.18 -5.36
C ALA A 57 -1.17 -17.12 -6.27
N ILE A 58 -0.91 -15.91 -5.77
CA ILE A 58 -0.23 -14.86 -6.53
C ILE A 58 1.27 -15.15 -6.65
N ALA A 59 1.91 -15.68 -5.62
CA ALA A 59 3.33 -16.04 -5.64
C ALA A 59 3.64 -17.12 -6.70
N GLU A 60 2.75 -18.10 -6.83
CA GLU A 60 2.87 -19.21 -7.79
C GLU A 60 2.30 -18.89 -9.18
N MET A 61 1.63 -17.74 -9.35
CA MET A 61 1.01 -17.38 -10.62
C MET A 61 2.04 -17.24 -11.74
N ASP A 62 1.68 -17.67 -12.95
CA ASP A 62 2.51 -17.42 -14.14
C ASP A 62 2.79 -15.92 -14.30
N PRO A 63 4.06 -15.51 -14.39
CA PRO A 63 4.43 -14.09 -14.47
C PRO A 63 3.79 -13.35 -15.64
N ALA A 64 3.58 -14.00 -16.79
CA ALA A 64 2.94 -13.37 -17.95
C ALA A 64 1.44 -13.12 -17.70
N THR A 65 0.78 -14.03 -16.99
CA THR A 65 -0.61 -13.87 -16.56
C THR A 65 -0.75 -12.68 -15.61
N LEU A 66 0.12 -12.58 -14.62
CA LEU A 66 0.09 -11.46 -13.68
C LEU A 66 0.43 -10.13 -14.36
N GLU A 67 1.44 -10.10 -15.24
CA GLU A 67 1.77 -8.90 -16.03
C GLU A 67 0.59 -8.46 -16.90
N THR A 68 -0.11 -9.40 -17.53
CA THR A 68 -1.31 -9.11 -18.33
C THR A 68 -2.40 -8.48 -17.48
N ALA A 69 -2.63 -8.98 -16.27
CA ALA A 69 -3.58 -8.38 -15.33
C ALA A 69 -3.23 -6.92 -14.99
N PHE A 70 -1.95 -6.61 -14.82
CA PHE A 70 -1.50 -5.24 -14.57
C PHE A 70 -1.60 -4.32 -15.79
N ARG A 71 -1.41 -4.86 -16.99
CA ARG A 71 -1.36 -4.12 -18.26
C ARG A 71 -2.74 -3.84 -18.87
N THR A 72 -3.71 -4.74 -18.66
CA THR A 72 -5.05 -4.64 -19.25
C THR A 72 -5.70 -3.28 -18.93
N PRO A 73 -6.17 -2.52 -19.94
CA PRO A 73 -6.83 -1.23 -19.70
C PRO A 73 -8.15 -1.35 -18.92
N PRO A 74 -8.43 -0.41 -18.00
CA PRO A 74 -7.53 0.63 -17.51
C PRO A 74 -6.42 0.02 -16.65
N ALA A 75 -5.15 0.23 -17.05
CA ALA A 75 -4.00 -0.41 -16.43
C ALA A 75 -3.94 -0.15 -14.90
N ILE A 76 -3.53 -1.16 -14.14
CA ILE A 76 -3.34 -1.00 -12.69
C ILE A 76 -2.24 0.00 -12.42
N HIS A 77 -1.15 -0.05 -13.22
CA HIS A 77 -0.01 0.84 -13.04
C HIS A 77 0.64 1.22 -14.36
N ARG A 78 1.27 2.42 -14.41
CA ARG A 78 2.00 2.90 -15.60
C ARG A 78 3.24 2.04 -15.95
N PHE A 79 3.76 1.28 -14.99
CA PHE A 79 4.85 0.31 -15.17
C PHE A 79 4.35 -1.10 -14.85
N PRO A 80 3.50 -1.70 -15.69
CA PRO A 80 2.76 -2.92 -15.35
C PRO A 80 3.68 -4.10 -15.05
N ARG A 81 4.71 -4.33 -15.87
CA ARG A 81 5.66 -5.44 -15.67
C ARG A 81 6.42 -5.32 -14.35
N ALA A 82 7.00 -4.16 -14.07
CA ALA A 82 7.78 -3.96 -12.86
C ALA A 82 6.92 -4.09 -11.59
N MET A 83 5.66 -3.62 -11.65
CA MET A 83 4.76 -3.71 -10.50
C MET A 83 4.19 -5.11 -10.34
N ALA A 84 3.89 -5.84 -11.41
CA ALA A 84 3.52 -7.25 -11.33
C ALA A 84 4.62 -8.09 -10.68
N GLN A 85 5.87 -7.92 -11.10
CA GLN A 85 7.03 -8.60 -10.49
C GLN A 85 7.20 -8.24 -9.01
N ARG A 86 7.01 -6.96 -8.66
CA ARG A 86 7.09 -6.51 -7.26
C ARG A 86 6.01 -7.14 -6.39
N VAL A 87 4.77 -7.18 -6.88
CA VAL A 87 3.64 -7.80 -6.15
C VAL A 87 3.88 -9.30 -5.99
N GLN A 88 4.36 -9.98 -7.03
CA GLN A 88 4.69 -11.40 -6.92
C GLN A 88 5.80 -11.66 -5.89
N ALA A 89 6.87 -10.87 -5.92
CA ALA A 89 7.95 -10.96 -4.93
C ALA A 89 7.46 -10.64 -3.50
N LEU A 90 6.56 -9.66 -3.36
CA LEU A 90 5.93 -9.35 -2.07
C LEU A 90 5.13 -10.55 -1.55
N CYS A 91 4.31 -11.16 -2.39
CA CYS A 91 3.54 -12.35 -2.02
C CYS A 91 4.44 -13.53 -1.66
N GLN A 92 5.57 -13.70 -2.37
CA GLN A 92 6.55 -14.73 -2.02
C GLN A 92 7.13 -14.51 -0.62
N VAL A 93 7.49 -13.27 -0.26
CA VAL A 93 7.97 -12.93 1.11
C VAL A 93 6.87 -13.22 2.14
N VAL A 94 5.62 -12.86 1.84
CA VAL A 94 4.48 -13.15 2.75
C VAL A 94 4.30 -14.65 2.95
N VAL A 95 4.51 -15.47 1.91
CA VAL A 95 4.46 -16.94 2.02
C VAL A 95 5.61 -17.46 2.87
N ASP A 96 6.83 -17.09 2.54
CA ASP A 96 8.05 -17.66 3.12
C ASP A 96 8.25 -17.26 4.59
N GLU A 97 7.97 -15.99 4.90
CA GLU A 97 8.29 -15.41 6.21
C GLU A 97 7.07 -15.34 7.16
N TYR A 98 5.85 -15.28 6.59
CA TYR A 98 4.62 -15.05 7.37
C TYR A 98 3.55 -16.13 7.14
N GLY A 99 3.91 -17.23 6.50
CA GLY A 99 3.00 -18.38 6.28
C GLY A 99 1.76 -18.01 5.45
N GLY A 100 1.91 -17.10 4.49
CA GLY A 100 0.84 -16.63 3.61
C GLY A 100 -0.10 -15.58 4.23
N LYS A 101 0.14 -15.14 5.47
CA LYS A 101 -0.72 -14.23 6.25
C LYS A 101 -0.08 -12.86 6.40
N ALA A 102 -0.48 -11.91 5.58
CA ALA A 102 0.10 -10.57 5.54
C ALA A 102 -0.02 -9.81 6.88
N GLU A 103 -1.10 -10.02 7.63
CA GLU A 103 -1.31 -9.40 8.94
C GLU A 103 -0.24 -9.75 9.97
N ARG A 104 0.43 -10.89 9.84
CA ARG A 104 1.49 -11.31 10.75
C ARG A 104 2.70 -10.37 10.75
N ILE A 105 2.89 -9.60 9.67
CA ILE A 105 3.94 -8.58 9.61
C ILE A 105 3.84 -7.60 10.78
N TRP A 106 2.63 -7.21 11.16
CA TRP A 106 2.41 -6.24 12.24
C TRP A 106 1.83 -6.84 13.52
N THR A 107 1.05 -7.92 13.44
CA THR A 107 0.46 -8.54 14.64
C THR A 107 1.48 -9.32 15.46
N GLU A 108 2.57 -9.77 14.85
CA GLU A 108 3.68 -10.47 15.51
C GLU A 108 4.89 -9.56 15.77
N ALA A 109 4.81 -8.28 15.45
CA ALA A 109 5.87 -7.33 15.75
C ALA A 109 5.93 -7.05 17.26
N THR A 110 7.13 -7.13 17.84
CA THR A 110 7.33 -6.99 19.27
C THR A 110 7.38 -5.53 19.73
N ASP A 111 7.85 -4.63 18.84
CA ASP A 111 7.99 -3.20 19.08
C ASP A 111 8.10 -2.41 17.77
N ALA A 112 8.27 -1.10 17.88
CA ALA A 112 8.38 -0.21 16.72
C ALA A 112 9.63 -0.47 15.85
N ALA A 113 10.73 -0.88 16.47
CA ALA A 113 11.97 -1.17 15.75
C ALA A 113 11.85 -2.46 14.95
N ASP A 114 11.26 -3.51 15.53
CA ASP A 114 10.97 -4.77 14.86
C ASP A 114 9.96 -4.55 13.72
N LEU A 115 8.87 -3.82 13.96
CA LEU A 115 7.89 -3.50 12.93
C LEU A 115 8.52 -2.74 11.75
N ARG A 116 9.35 -1.72 12.04
CA ARG A 116 10.08 -0.96 11.01
C ARG A 116 11.00 -1.86 10.19
N LYS A 117 11.69 -2.80 10.82
CA LYS A 117 12.55 -3.78 10.16
C LYS A 117 11.74 -4.71 9.25
N ARG A 118 10.63 -5.27 9.75
CA ARG A 118 9.74 -6.16 8.99
C ARG A 118 9.18 -5.46 7.75
N ILE A 119 8.62 -4.25 7.90
CA ILE A 119 8.09 -3.47 6.78
C ILE A 119 9.21 -3.11 5.80
N GLY A 120 10.37 -2.70 6.29
CA GLY A 120 11.52 -2.32 5.45
C GLY A 120 12.15 -3.47 4.66
N ALA A 121 11.91 -4.72 5.06
CA ALA A 121 12.35 -5.91 4.32
C ALA A 121 11.43 -6.25 3.14
N LEU A 122 10.25 -5.63 3.04
CA LEU A 122 9.30 -5.92 1.97
C LEU A 122 9.72 -5.28 0.64
N PRO A 123 9.53 -5.98 -0.50
CA PRO A 123 9.84 -5.44 -1.82
C PRO A 123 9.14 -4.11 -2.09
N GLY A 124 9.91 -3.06 -2.37
CA GLY A 124 9.39 -1.74 -2.71
C GLY A 124 9.01 -0.84 -1.53
N PHE A 125 9.34 -1.24 -0.30
CA PHE A 125 9.10 -0.44 0.91
C PHE A 125 10.38 0.28 1.35
N GLY A 126 10.50 1.55 0.96
CA GLY A 126 11.51 2.47 1.48
C GLY A 126 10.99 3.30 2.65
N LYS A 127 11.84 4.17 3.19
CA LYS A 127 11.58 5.00 4.38
C LYS A 127 10.20 5.69 4.38
N MET A 128 9.81 6.29 3.25
CA MET A 128 8.51 6.99 3.14
C MET A 128 7.32 6.05 3.26
N LYS A 129 7.41 4.84 2.67
CA LYS A 129 6.35 3.83 2.77
C LYS A 129 6.28 3.21 4.16
N ILE A 130 7.42 3.00 4.82
CA ILE A 130 7.46 2.52 6.21
C ILE A 130 6.67 3.47 7.11
N THR A 131 6.92 4.78 6.99
CA THR A 131 6.20 5.82 7.75
C THR A 131 4.73 5.88 7.37
N GLY A 132 4.41 5.90 6.06
CA GLY A 132 3.03 5.94 5.58
C GLY A 132 2.21 4.72 6.00
N PHE A 133 2.74 3.53 5.79
CA PHE A 133 2.09 2.28 6.18
C PHE A 133 1.97 2.17 7.70
N GLY A 134 3.06 2.45 8.44
CA GLY A 134 3.04 2.47 9.89
C GLY A 134 1.99 3.43 10.46
N SER A 135 1.82 4.63 9.88
CA SER A 135 0.78 5.56 10.33
C SER A 135 -0.64 5.02 10.12
N VAL A 136 -0.88 4.29 9.02
CA VAL A 136 -2.17 3.63 8.79
C VAL A 136 -2.41 2.51 9.80
N LEU A 137 -1.41 1.67 10.04
CA LEU A 137 -1.49 0.61 11.05
C LEU A 137 -1.78 1.15 12.46
N ALA A 138 -1.11 2.25 12.85
CA ALA A 138 -1.30 2.86 14.16
C ALA A 138 -2.71 3.45 14.32
N LEU A 139 -3.12 4.29 13.37
CA LEU A 139 -4.30 5.16 13.52
C LEU A 139 -5.61 4.49 13.10
N HIS A 140 -5.57 3.54 12.14
CA HIS A 140 -6.78 2.84 11.68
C HIS A 140 -6.90 1.41 12.21
N PHE A 141 -5.77 0.73 12.44
CA PHE A 141 -5.79 -0.66 12.92
C PHE A 141 -5.45 -0.80 14.40
N GLY A 142 -5.05 0.29 15.06
CA GLY A 142 -4.72 0.29 16.50
C GLY A 142 -3.49 -0.54 16.85
N VAL A 143 -2.55 -0.70 15.90
CA VAL A 143 -1.31 -1.46 16.13
C VAL A 143 -0.40 -0.66 17.04
N GLU A 144 -0.18 -1.14 18.27
CA GLU A 144 0.62 -0.45 19.30
C GLU A 144 2.07 -0.24 18.85
N ALA A 145 2.72 -1.26 18.29
CA ALA A 145 4.07 -1.20 17.76
C ALA A 145 4.25 -0.16 16.63
N ALA A 146 3.15 0.32 16.02
CA ALA A 146 3.20 1.30 14.95
C ALA A 146 3.06 2.77 15.44
N GLN A 147 2.76 3.01 16.72
CA GLN A 147 2.51 4.36 17.24
C GLN A 147 3.70 5.30 17.04
N GLU A 148 4.91 4.83 17.23
CA GLU A 148 6.14 5.60 17.02
C GLU A 148 6.45 5.88 15.52
N LEU A 149 5.73 5.24 14.59
CA LEU A 149 5.88 5.47 13.17
C LEU A 149 4.99 6.60 12.65
N VAL A 150 4.08 7.11 13.48
CA VAL A 150 3.18 8.20 13.10
C VAL A 150 3.96 9.52 13.05
N PRO A 151 4.06 10.18 11.86
CA PRO A 151 4.79 11.43 11.78
C PRO A 151 3.93 12.61 12.27
N GLU A 152 4.59 13.71 12.64
CA GLU A 152 3.91 14.94 13.00
C GLU A 152 3.23 15.61 11.79
N TYR A 153 3.80 15.46 10.61
CA TYR A 153 3.27 16.03 9.36
C TYR A 153 2.08 15.22 8.82
N PRO A 154 1.29 15.78 7.87
CA PRO A 154 0.17 15.09 7.24
C PRO A 154 0.60 13.77 6.56
N CYS A 155 -0.10 12.68 6.85
CA CYS A 155 0.18 11.35 6.33
C CYS A 155 -1.12 10.57 6.06
N LEU A 156 -1.02 9.45 5.33
CA LEU A 156 -2.19 8.63 4.99
C LEU A 156 -2.96 8.12 6.21
N GLY A 157 -2.29 7.87 7.33
CA GLY A 157 -2.96 7.45 8.56
C GLY A 157 -3.93 8.49 9.15
N LYS A 158 -3.80 9.76 8.79
CA LYS A 158 -4.68 10.85 9.28
C LYS A 158 -5.89 11.12 8.39
N ILE A 159 -6.09 10.32 7.33
CA ILE A 159 -7.20 10.47 6.38
C ILE A 159 -8.38 9.65 6.86
N ASN A 160 -9.50 10.32 7.19
CA ASN A 160 -10.73 9.70 7.68
C ASN A 160 -11.93 9.97 6.74
N SER A 161 -11.73 10.76 5.69
CA SER A 161 -12.76 11.13 4.72
C SER A 161 -12.19 11.39 3.34
N ALA A 162 -13.04 11.50 2.33
CA ALA A 162 -12.64 11.91 0.98
C ALA A 162 -12.10 13.36 0.96
N GLU A 163 -12.65 14.23 1.83
CA GLU A 163 -12.19 15.60 2.01
C GLU A 163 -10.75 15.62 2.53
N ASP A 164 -10.44 14.83 3.58
CA ASP A 164 -9.07 14.71 4.12
C ASP A 164 -8.08 14.26 3.05
N LEU A 165 -8.48 13.32 2.18
CA LEU A 165 -7.65 12.85 1.07
C LEU A 165 -7.37 13.99 0.08
N ALA A 166 -8.37 14.79 -0.26
CA ALA A 166 -8.22 15.93 -1.16
C ALA A 166 -7.28 16.99 -0.57
N GLU A 167 -7.41 17.31 0.72
CA GLU A 167 -6.53 18.22 1.44
C GLU A 167 -5.08 17.70 1.50
N TYR A 168 -4.89 16.44 1.86
CA TYR A 168 -3.58 15.78 1.86
C TYR A 168 -2.88 15.87 0.50
N GLN A 169 -3.62 15.60 -0.57
CA GLN A 169 -3.08 15.66 -1.93
C GLN A 169 -2.74 17.09 -2.36
N ALA A 170 -3.56 18.08 -1.97
CA ALA A 170 -3.29 19.50 -2.23
C ALA A 170 -2.01 19.95 -1.50
N ALA A 171 -1.86 19.61 -0.22
CA ALA A 171 -0.67 19.90 0.57
C ALA A 171 0.58 19.25 -0.02
N LYS A 172 0.49 18.00 -0.46
CA LYS A 172 1.60 17.27 -1.10
C LYS A 172 2.04 17.92 -2.43
N ARG A 173 1.08 18.39 -3.24
CA ARG A 173 1.36 19.11 -4.50
C ARG A 173 2.03 20.46 -4.23
N ALA A 174 1.54 21.22 -3.26
CA ALA A 174 2.10 22.52 -2.89
C ALA A 174 3.54 22.38 -2.37
N HIS A 175 3.79 21.40 -1.49
CA HIS A 175 5.14 21.12 -1.00
C HIS A 175 6.10 20.74 -2.13
N LYS A 176 5.68 19.88 -3.06
CA LYS A 176 6.49 19.49 -4.23
C LYS A 176 6.79 20.69 -5.14
N ALA A 177 5.83 21.59 -5.33
CA ALA A 177 6.01 22.81 -6.11
C ALA A 177 7.04 23.75 -5.45
N SER A 178 6.98 23.93 -4.12
CA SER A 178 7.93 24.76 -3.38
C SER A 178 9.36 24.23 -3.45
N LEU A 179 9.55 22.89 -3.33
CA LEU A 179 10.86 22.27 -3.48
C LEU A 179 11.46 22.46 -4.88
N ARG A 180 10.62 22.37 -5.92
CA ARG A 180 11.08 22.62 -7.30
C ARG A 180 11.50 24.08 -7.52
N ALA A 181 10.73 25.02 -6.98
CA ALA A 181 11.07 26.44 -7.06
C ALA A 181 12.40 26.76 -6.37
N GLN A 182 12.66 26.15 -5.19
CA GLN A 182 13.93 26.31 -4.47
C GLN A 182 15.12 25.67 -5.21
N ALA A 183 14.92 24.57 -5.91
CA ALA A 183 15.96 23.91 -6.69
C ALA A 183 16.30 24.64 -8.01
N SER A 184 15.45 25.57 -8.45
CA SER A 184 15.60 26.35 -9.68
C SER A 184 16.11 27.78 -9.44
N ALA A 185 16.29 28.16 -8.17
CA ALA A 185 16.82 29.47 -7.73
C ALA A 185 18.30 29.36 -7.37
#